data_6831d71b11c049c4b68a45029efb2816
#
_entry.id   6831d71b11c049c4b68a45029efb2816
#
_cell.length_a   1.000
_cell.length_b   1.000
_cell.length_c   1.000
_cell.angle_alpha   90.00
_cell.angle_beta   90.00
_cell.angle_gamma   90.00
#
_symmetry.space_group_name_H-M   'P 1'
#
loop_
_entity.id
_entity.type
_entity.pdbx_description
1 polymer ?
#
loop_
_entity_poly.entity_id
_entity_poly.type
_entity_poly.pdbx_seq_one_letter_code
_entity_poly.pdbx_strand_id
1 'polypeptide(L)'
;MAEVDAQRTWHHGGAVVTVVAMGRSVRVELGGEIDLSNAQHLDASVAGAVQPDIDELVVDLTTTSYLDSAGLSLLVRLAERLRAARIAMITVAPANSAARRVITLTGLGSILGLQS
;
A
#
# COMPACT_ATOMS: atom_id res chain seq x y z
N MET A 1 16.72 -17.15 -1.24
CA MET A 1 15.69 -16.52 -2.07
C MET A 1 14.32 -16.79 -1.46
N ALA A 2 13.55 -15.73 -1.28
CA ALA A 2 12.21 -15.88 -0.71
C ALA A 2 11.26 -16.47 -1.75
N GLU A 3 10.44 -17.40 -1.34
CA GLU A 3 9.40 -17.98 -2.18
C GLU A 3 8.09 -17.26 -1.93
N VAL A 4 7.28 -17.13 -2.98
CA VAL A 4 5.93 -16.61 -2.85
C VAL A 4 5.05 -17.72 -2.27
N ASP A 5 4.50 -17.48 -1.05
CA ASP A 5 3.63 -18.44 -0.39
C ASP A 5 2.21 -18.37 -0.93
N ALA A 6 1.75 -17.17 -1.27
CA ALA A 6 0.40 -16.95 -1.81
C ALA A 6 0.36 -15.62 -2.56
N GLN A 7 -0.50 -15.57 -3.58
CA GLN A 7 -0.73 -14.34 -4.34
C GLN A 7 -2.21 -14.25 -4.70
N ARG A 8 -2.80 -13.07 -4.50
CA ARG A 8 -4.20 -12.83 -4.83
C ARG A 8 -4.34 -11.44 -5.43
N THR A 9 -5.25 -11.31 -6.39
CA THR A 9 -5.50 -10.05 -7.10
C THR A 9 -6.99 -9.72 -7.10
N TRP A 10 -7.30 -8.46 -6.84
CA TRP A 10 -8.67 -7.93 -6.90
C TRP A 10 -8.70 -6.69 -7.78
N HIS A 11 -9.85 -6.47 -8.42
CA HIS A 11 -10.08 -5.27 -9.22
C HIS A 11 -11.18 -4.45 -8.56
N HIS A 12 -10.95 -3.14 -8.39
CA HIS A 12 -11.92 -2.21 -7.81
C HIS A 12 -11.94 -0.94 -8.66
N GLY A 13 -12.89 -0.86 -9.59
CA GLY A 13 -12.97 0.26 -10.51
C GLY A 13 -11.71 0.38 -11.35
N GLY A 14 -11.06 1.54 -11.29
CA GLY A 14 -9.80 1.79 -12.01
C GLY A 14 -8.55 1.28 -11.32
N ALA A 15 -8.69 0.59 -10.20
CA ALA A 15 -7.55 0.12 -9.42
C ALA A 15 -7.45 -1.40 -9.38
N VAL A 16 -6.22 -1.89 -9.19
CA VAL A 16 -5.92 -3.31 -9.03
C VAL A 16 -5.09 -3.47 -7.76
N VAL A 17 -5.49 -4.41 -6.91
CA VAL A 17 -4.75 -4.78 -5.69
C VAL A 17 -4.18 -6.16 -5.87
N THR A 18 -2.86 -6.32 -5.73
CA THR A 18 -2.23 -7.64 -5.70
C THR A 18 -1.51 -7.80 -4.37
N VAL A 19 -1.88 -8.85 -3.64
CA VAL A 19 -1.26 -9.18 -2.36
C VAL A 19 -0.38 -10.39 -2.55
N VAL A 20 0.90 -10.24 -2.18
CA VAL A 20 1.91 -11.29 -2.30
C VAL A 20 2.46 -11.58 -0.91
N ALA A 21 2.21 -12.78 -0.40
CA ALA A 21 2.72 -13.20 0.90
C ALA A 21 4.02 -13.96 0.73
N MET A 22 5.05 -13.58 1.51
CA MET A 22 6.38 -14.20 1.48
C MET A 22 6.90 -14.30 2.91
N GLY A 23 6.71 -15.46 3.54
CA GLY A 23 7.12 -15.68 4.92
C GLY A 23 6.41 -14.72 5.87
N ARG A 24 7.18 -13.93 6.60
CA ARG A 24 6.64 -12.93 7.54
C ARG A 24 6.53 -11.53 6.93
N SER A 25 6.67 -11.43 5.62
CA SER A 25 6.53 -10.18 4.87
C SER A 25 5.35 -10.30 3.90
N VAL A 26 4.59 -9.22 3.77
CA VAL A 26 3.50 -9.14 2.79
C VAL A 26 3.74 -7.91 1.92
N ARG A 27 3.62 -8.09 0.61
CA ARG A 27 3.70 -7.00 -0.35
C ARG A 27 2.31 -6.75 -0.92
N VAL A 28 1.87 -5.50 -0.87
CA VAL A 28 0.61 -5.06 -1.45
C VAL A 28 0.94 -4.13 -2.61
N GLU A 29 0.62 -4.55 -3.82
CA GLU A 29 0.81 -3.74 -5.02
C GLU A 29 -0.51 -3.07 -5.36
N LEU A 30 -0.51 -1.75 -5.40
CA LEU A 30 -1.69 -0.96 -5.76
C LEU A 30 -1.43 -0.33 -7.12
N GLY A 31 -2.16 -0.79 -8.13
CA GLY A 31 -2.02 -0.30 -9.50
C GLY A 31 -3.22 0.52 -9.94
N GLY A 32 -3.00 1.38 -10.92
CA GLY A 32 -4.06 2.17 -11.53
C GLY A 32 -4.43 3.41 -10.73
N GLU A 33 -5.69 3.78 -10.78
CA GLU A 33 -6.20 5.00 -10.17
C GLU A 33 -6.80 4.71 -8.81
N ILE A 34 -6.27 5.36 -7.78
CA ILE A 34 -6.75 5.23 -6.41
C ILE A 34 -7.42 6.53 -6.02
N ASP A 35 -8.74 6.50 -5.89
CA ASP A 35 -9.55 7.68 -5.67
C ASP A 35 -10.73 7.38 -4.73
N LEU A 36 -11.58 8.38 -4.52
CA LEU A 36 -12.73 8.27 -3.64
C LEU A 36 -13.66 7.11 -4.03
N SER A 37 -13.76 6.80 -5.33
CA SER A 37 -14.69 5.78 -5.80
C SER A 37 -14.30 4.37 -5.40
N ASN A 38 -13.02 4.10 -5.14
CA ASN A 38 -12.54 2.75 -4.83
C ASN A 38 -11.75 2.63 -3.53
N ALA A 39 -11.37 3.74 -2.88
CA ALA A 39 -10.51 3.71 -1.70
C ALA A 39 -11.06 2.81 -0.58
N GLN A 40 -12.37 2.82 -0.34
CA GLN A 40 -12.97 2.01 0.70
C GLN A 40 -12.85 0.51 0.40
N HIS A 41 -13.04 0.10 -0.85
CA HIS A 41 -12.89 -1.29 -1.27
C HIS A 41 -11.42 -1.73 -1.17
N LEU A 42 -10.51 -0.85 -1.57
CA LEU A 42 -9.07 -1.11 -1.46
C LEU A 42 -8.66 -1.28 0.00
N ASP A 43 -9.17 -0.42 0.88
CA ASP A 43 -8.88 -0.48 2.31
C ASP A 43 -9.29 -1.84 2.89
N ALA A 44 -10.47 -2.35 2.52
CA ALA A 44 -10.94 -3.65 2.97
C ALA A 44 -10.04 -4.80 2.48
N SER A 45 -9.62 -4.74 1.21
CA SER A 45 -8.73 -5.76 0.63
C SER A 45 -7.36 -5.75 1.32
N VAL A 46 -6.81 -4.56 1.58
CA VAL A 46 -5.51 -4.43 2.24
C VAL A 46 -5.61 -4.86 3.71
N ALA A 47 -6.69 -4.48 4.39
CA ALA A 47 -6.90 -4.88 5.78
C ALA A 47 -6.93 -6.41 5.93
N GLY A 48 -7.52 -7.11 4.97
CA GLY A 48 -7.55 -8.57 4.96
C GLY A 48 -6.17 -9.20 4.76
N ALA A 49 -5.21 -8.46 4.23
CA ALA A 49 -3.84 -8.94 4.03
C ALA A 49 -2.97 -8.79 5.27
N VAL A 50 -3.38 -7.97 6.24
CA VAL A 50 -2.61 -7.73 7.45
C VAL A 50 -2.87 -8.87 8.43
N GLN A 51 -1.88 -9.75 8.59
CA GLN A 51 -1.94 -10.87 9.53
C GLN A 51 -1.17 -10.49 10.79
N PRO A 52 -1.60 -10.95 11.98
CA PRO A 52 -0.93 -10.57 13.23
C PRO A 52 0.52 -11.03 13.34
N ASP A 53 0.90 -12.04 12.57
CA ASP A 53 2.21 -12.67 12.65
C ASP A 53 3.21 -12.16 11.61
N ILE A 54 2.85 -11.16 10.81
CA ILE A 54 3.82 -10.57 9.86
C ILE A 54 4.66 -9.51 10.55
N ASP A 55 5.88 -9.33 10.08
CA ASP A 55 6.81 -8.33 10.59
C ASP A 55 6.79 -7.05 9.77
N GLU A 56 6.43 -7.17 8.50
CA GLU A 56 6.60 -6.08 7.55
C GLU A 56 5.53 -6.14 6.48
N LEU A 57 5.02 -4.96 6.12
CA LEU A 57 4.13 -4.82 4.97
C LEU A 57 4.74 -3.79 4.02
N VAL A 58 4.96 -4.21 2.78
CA VAL A 58 5.47 -3.34 1.72
C VAL A 58 4.31 -2.91 0.85
N VAL A 59 4.09 -1.60 0.75
CA VAL A 59 3.09 -1.03 -0.15
C VAL A 59 3.81 -0.55 -1.40
N ASP A 60 3.54 -1.19 -2.52
CA ASP A 60 4.19 -0.88 -3.79
C ASP A 60 3.25 -0.06 -4.66
N LEU A 61 3.62 1.18 -4.90
CA LEU A 61 2.87 2.13 -5.71
C LEU A 61 3.51 2.33 -7.09
N THR A 62 4.35 1.39 -7.52
CA THR A 62 5.07 1.51 -8.79
C THR A 62 4.13 1.69 -9.97
N THR A 63 2.99 0.99 -9.97
CA THR A 63 2.01 1.06 -11.06
C THR A 63 0.82 1.95 -10.74
N THR A 64 0.87 2.70 -9.64
CA THR A 64 -0.16 3.68 -9.31
C THR A 64 -0.04 4.87 -10.25
N SER A 65 -1.08 5.12 -11.05
CA SER A 65 -1.08 6.22 -12.02
C SER A 65 -1.74 7.49 -11.49
N TYR A 66 -2.57 7.36 -10.46
CA TYR A 66 -3.27 8.49 -9.86
C TYR A 66 -3.56 8.20 -8.38
N LEU A 67 -3.38 9.19 -7.54
CA LEU A 67 -3.62 9.09 -6.10
C LEU A 67 -4.18 10.43 -5.62
N ASP A 68 -5.43 10.43 -5.16
CA ASP A 68 -6.05 11.64 -4.60
C ASP A 68 -6.03 11.62 -3.07
N SER A 69 -6.71 12.59 -2.46
CA SER A 69 -6.75 12.71 -1.00
C SER A 69 -7.40 11.49 -0.32
N ALA A 70 -8.36 10.85 -0.98
CA ALA A 70 -8.99 9.63 -0.44
C ALA A 70 -8.01 8.46 -0.43
N GLY A 71 -7.21 8.31 -1.49
CA GLY A 71 -6.16 7.31 -1.55
C GLY A 71 -5.07 7.58 -0.53
N LEU A 72 -4.68 8.84 -0.38
CA LEU A 72 -3.68 9.23 0.61
C LEU A 72 -4.18 8.94 2.02
N SER A 73 -5.46 9.22 2.32
CA SER A 73 -6.07 8.91 3.62
C SER A 73 -6.08 7.41 3.90
N LEU A 74 -6.31 6.60 2.88
CA LEU A 74 -6.22 5.13 2.99
C LEU A 74 -4.82 4.72 3.47
N LEU A 75 -3.79 5.28 2.84
CA LEU A 75 -2.40 4.95 3.19
C LEU A 75 -2.07 5.38 4.62
N VAL A 76 -2.54 6.56 5.04
CA VAL A 76 -2.32 7.05 6.41
C VAL A 76 -3.01 6.16 7.42
N ARG A 77 -4.26 5.77 7.17
CA ARG A 77 -4.99 4.85 8.06
C ARG A 77 -4.30 3.50 8.16
N LEU A 78 -3.77 3.02 7.05
CA LEU A 78 -3.00 1.78 7.03
C LEU A 78 -1.74 1.92 7.90
N ALA A 79 -1.02 3.02 7.76
CA ALA A 79 0.18 3.29 8.54
C ALA A 79 -0.12 3.31 10.05
N GLU A 80 -1.22 3.95 10.44
CA GLU A 80 -1.64 3.98 11.84
C GLU A 80 -1.97 2.59 12.37
N ARG A 81 -2.68 1.79 11.58
CA ARG A 81 -3.06 0.43 11.92
C ARG A 81 -1.83 -0.47 12.09
N LEU A 82 -0.89 -0.39 11.17
CA LEU A 82 0.35 -1.18 11.22
C LEU A 82 1.21 -0.76 12.42
N ARG A 83 1.30 0.52 12.69
CA ARG A 83 2.04 1.04 13.83
C ARG A 83 1.48 0.49 15.15
N ALA A 84 0.17 0.49 15.29
CA ALA A 84 -0.48 -0.06 16.49
C ALA A 84 -0.21 -1.55 16.64
N ALA A 85 -0.08 -2.27 15.54
CA ALA A 85 0.21 -3.71 15.55
C ALA A 85 1.72 -4.02 15.59
N ARG A 86 2.57 -2.98 15.60
CA ARG A 86 4.04 -3.10 15.59
C ARG A 86 4.56 -3.83 14.34
N ILE A 87 3.92 -3.56 13.21
CA ILE A 87 4.31 -4.05 11.90
C ILE A 87 4.99 -2.91 11.15
N ALA A 88 6.18 -3.16 10.59
CA ALA A 88 6.88 -2.15 9.82
C ALA A 88 6.16 -1.90 8.50
N MET A 89 6.01 -0.62 8.13
CA MET A 89 5.45 -0.25 6.83
C MET A 89 6.55 0.34 5.95
N ILE A 90 6.65 -0.18 4.74
CA ILE A 90 7.58 0.32 3.73
C ILE A 90 6.76 0.68 2.51
N THR A 91 6.89 1.90 2.02
CA THR A 91 6.20 2.34 0.80
C THR A 91 7.21 2.56 -0.31
N VAL A 92 6.93 1.97 -1.46
CA VAL A 92 7.76 2.09 -2.66
C VAL A 92 6.99 2.90 -3.69
N ALA A 93 7.56 4.03 -4.11
CA ALA A 93 7.01 4.85 -5.17
C ALA A 93 8.17 5.40 -5.98
N PRO A 94 8.22 5.14 -7.29
CA PRO A 94 9.37 5.56 -8.10
C PRO A 94 9.55 7.07 -8.11
N ALA A 95 10.79 7.51 -8.27
CA ALA A 95 11.10 8.91 -8.51
C ALA A 95 10.27 9.40 -9.70
N ASN A 96 9.75 10.61 -9.62
CA ASN A 96 8.92 11.23 -10.66
C ASN A 96 7.55 10.59 -10.86
N SER A 97 7.16 9.63 -10.02
CA SER A 97 5.81 9.07 -10.10
C SER A 97 4.79 10.04 -9.49
N ALA A 98 3.54 9.92 -9.94
CA ALA A 98 2.45 10.73 -9.38
C ALA A 98 2.26 10.46 -7.89
N ALA A 99 2.36 9.20 -7.48
CA ALA A 99 2.22 8.83 -6.08
C ALA A 99 3.31 9.45 -5.21
N ARG A 100 4.57 9.37 -5.62
CA ARG A 100 5.68 9.99 -4.87
C ARG A 100 5.51 11.49 -4.75
N ARG A 101 5.08 12.14 -5.82
CA ARG A 101 4.86 13.60 -5.82
C ARG A 101 3.84 14.00 -4.76
N VAL A 102 2.70 13.31 -4.73
CA VAL A 102 1.63 13.60 -3.77
C VAL A 102 2.12 13.36 -2.34
N ILE A 103 2.78 12.23 -2.08
CA ILE A 103 3.29 11.88 -0.76
C ILE A 103 4.31 12.93 -0.29
N THR A 104 5.22 13.32 -1.17
CA THR A 104 6.27 14.29 -0.86
C THR A 104 5.70 15.67 -0.59
N LEU A 105 4.77 16.13 -1.45
CA LEU A 105 4.16 17.46 -1.30
C LEU A 105 3.33 17.58 -0.02
N THR A 106 2.74 16.49 0.44
CA THR A 106 1.95 16.50 1.67
C THR A 106 2.78 16.26 2.93
N GLY A 107 4.08 15.98 2.79
CA GLY A 107 4.97 15.76 3.93
C GLY A 107 4.77 14.43 4.64
N LEU A 108 4.13 13.46 4.01
CA LEU A 108 3.76 12.18 4.64
C LEU A 108 4.77 11.06 4.42
N GLY A 109 5.90 11.36 3.78
CA GLY A 109 6.88 10.32 3.43
C GLY A 109 7.36 9.49 4.62
N SER A 110 7.74 10.13 5.73
CA SER A 110 8.23 9.37 6.88
C SER A 110 7.15 8.56 7.57
N ILE A 111 5.92 9.07 7.65
CA ILE A 111 4.79 8.35 8.23
C ILE A 111 4.50 7.07 7.44
N LEU A 112 4.61 7.14 6.12
CA LEU A 112 4.34 6.03 5.23
C LEU A 112 5.55 5.12 5.00
N GLY A 113 6.70 5.44 5.58
CA GLY A 113 7.91 4.67 5.36
C GLY A 113 8.40 4.71 3.91
N LEU A 114 8.27 5.88 3.27
CA LEU A 114 8.64 6.02 1.86
C LEU A 114 10.13 5.79 1.67
N GLN A 115 10.47 4.86 0.77
CA GLN A 115 11.84 4.53 0.43
C GLN A 115 12.45 5.59 -0.49
N SER A 116 13.74 5.78 -0.36
CA SER A 116 14.49 6.73 -1.17
C SER A 116 14.45 6.43 -2.67
#